data_90419f97cb7c5583b9fed5eea2a6cc91
#
_entry.id   90419f97cb7c5583b9fed5eea2a6cc91
#
_cell.length_a   1.000
_cell.length_b   1.000
_cell.length_c   1.000
_cell.angle_alpha   90.00
_cell.angle_beta   90.00
_cell.angle_gamma   90.00
#
_symmetry.space_group_name_H-M   'P 1'
#
loop_
_entity.id
_entity.type
_entity.pdbx_description
1 polymer ?
#
loop_
_entity_poly.entity_id
_entity_poly.type
_entity_poly.pdbx_seq_one_letter_code
_entity_poly.pdbx_strand_id
1 'polypeptide(L)'
;SFVINRNINYTNQCYYKCGFCGFSKGPQSLSLREKPYLLSIEEVVDRSIEAVEKGATEVCLQGGIHPEYTGNFYLNLIKEIRLKLPDLHIHGFTPLEIWQGAETIELSVIDYLKQLKEAGLNTLPGTAAEILDDRIREFLCPDKITSSQWGFVMEQAHSLDIKSTATIMFGHVDDVSSWVNHFSLIRNIQKKTGGFTEIVPLPFVHMGAPIYIKGKSMPGPTWDEVVLIHSLARIYFNGYCFFIKVIISNKIHNLTVIL
;
A
#
# COMPACT_ATOMS: atom_id res chain seq x y z
N SER A 1 -21.13 -3.75 6.83
CA SER A 1 -20.68 -4.54 5.66
C SER A 1 -19.19 -4.81 5.80
N PHE A 2 -18.75 -5.93 5.31
CA PHE A 2 -17.33 -6.31 5.28
C PHE A 2 -16.99 -6.85 3.89
N VAL A 3 -15.71 -6.79 3.53
CA VAL A 3 -15.17 -7.36 2.30
C VAL A 3 -14.31 -8.57 2.66
N ILE A 4 -14.53 -9.69 1.99
CA ILE A 4 -13.64 -10.84 2.09
C ILE A 4 -12.52 -10.63 1.09
N ASN A 5 -11.34 -10.32 1.60
CA ASN A 5 -10.16 -9.97 0.82
C ASN A 5 -9.04 -10.97 1.06
N ARG A 6 -8.24 -11.22 0.03
CA ARG A 6 -6.95 -11.89 0.16
C ARG A 6 -5.82 -10.99 -0.33
N ASN A 7 -4.88 -10.70 0.57
CA ASN A 7 -3.64 -10.04 0.19
C ASN A 7 -2.68 -11.05 -0.46
N ILE A 8 -2.21 -10.73 -1.66
CA ILE A 8 -1.23 -11.53 -2.42
C ILE A 8 -0.02 -10.66 -2.70
N ASN A 9 1.03 -10.88 -1.91
CA ASN A 9 2.32 -10.28 -2.18
C ASN A 9 3.05 -11.17 -3.19
N TYR A 10 3.24 -10.68 -4.42
CA TYR A 10 3.82 -11.48 -5.51
C TYR A 10 5.35 -11.61 -5.43
N THR A 11 6.03 -10.73 -4.66
CA THR A 11 7.45 -10.86 -4.34
C THR A 11 7.82 -10.09 -3.07
N ASN A 12 8.81 -10.57 -2.33
CA ASN A 12 9.49 -9.83 -1.27
C ASN A 12 10.85 -9.28 -1.72
N GLN A 13 11.27 -9.53 -2.96
CA GLN A 13 12.48 -8.97 -3.52
C GLN A 13 12.23 -7.51 -3.91
N CYS A 14 13.04 -6.60 -3.38
CA CYS A 14 12.87 -5.16 -3.57
C CYS A 14 14.24 -4.48 -3.57
N TYR A 15 14.47 -3.58 -4.53
CA TYR A 15 15.73 -2.82 -4.58
C TYR A 15 15.71 -1.58 -3.68
N TYR A 16 14.54 -1.14 -3.21
CA TYR A 16 14.44 -0.02 -2.27
C TYR A 16 14.97 -0.38 -0.87
N LYS A 17 15.65 0.57 -0.24
CA LYS A 17 16.33 0.39 1.06
C LYS A 17 15.53 0.97 2.23
N CYS A 18 14.26 0.63 2.32
CA CYS A 18 13.39 1.16 3.37
C CYS A 18 13.84 0.67 4.75
N GLY A 19 14.18 1.59 5.63
CA GLY A 19 14.66 1.28 6.98
C GLY A 19 13.63 0.59 7.87
N PHE A 20 12.35 0.83 7.63
CA PHE A 20 11.23 0.24 8.38
C PHE A 20 10.83 -1.16 7.89
N CYS A 21 11.22 -1.56 6.70
CA CYS A 21 10.67 -2.74 6.03
C CYS A 21 11.41 -4.03 6.44
N GLY A 22 10.77 -4.83 7.29
CA GLY A 22 11.25 -6.19 7.59
C GLY A 22 10.85 -7.24 6.55
N PHE A 23 10.02 -6.89 5.57
CA PHE A 23 9.54 -7.77 4.52
C PHE A 23 10.50 -7.85 3.33
N SER A 24 11.08 -6.72 2.95
CA SER A 24 11.98 -6.60 1.81
C SER A 24 13.21 -7.51 1.92
N LYS A 25 13.53 -8.19 0.80
CA LYS A 25 14.74 -8.99 0.61
C LYS A 25 15.57 -8.39 -0.50
N GLY A 26 16.55 -7.62 -0.14
CA GLY A 26 17.57 -7.08 -1.05
C GLY A 26 18.95 -7.57 -0.64
N PRO A 27 20.02 -7.16 -1.37
CA PRO A 27 21.41 -7.56 -1.07
C PRO A 27 21.87 -7.22 0.34
N GLN A 28 21.22 -6.28 1.01
CA GLN A 28 21.53 -5.83 2.37
C GLN A 28 20.45 -6.21 3.40
N SER A 29 19.46 -7.02 3.03
CA SER A 29 18.41 -7.43 3.95
C SER A 29 18.98 -8.40 4.98
N LEU A 30 18.59 -8.16 6.22
CA LEU A 30 18.85 -9.08 7.31
C LEU A 30 17.87 -10.25 7.20
N SER A 31 18.06 -11.27 6.49
CA SER A 31 17.16 -12.42 6.23
C SER A 31 16.44 -12.99 7.47
N LEU A 32 15.75 -12.12 8.21
CA LEU A 32 15.20 -12.40 9.54
C LEU A 32 13.82 -13.09 9.51
N ARG A 33 13.14 -13.11 8.38
CA ARG A 33 11.78 -13.68 8.29
C ARG A 33 11.69 -14.77 7.24
N GLU A 34 11.41 -14.41 6.00
CA GLU A 34 11.19 -15.36 4.91
C GLU A 34 12.38 -15.37 3.94
N LYS A 35 12.55 -16.48 3.22
CA LYS A 35 13.49 -16.53 2.10
C LYS A 35 13.00 -15.62 0.96
N PRO A 36 13.91 -15.10 0.12
CA PRO A 36 13.49 -14.41 -1.10
C PRO A 36 12.59 -15.31 -1.95
N TYR A 37 11.50 -14.73 -2.47
CA TYR A 37 10.60 -15.41 -3.40
C TYR A 37 10.14 -14.43 -4.49
N LEU A 38 9.77 -15.01 -5.63
CA LEU A 38 9.23 -14.33 -6.78
C LEU A 38 8.17 -15.27 -7.37
N LEU A 39 6.90 -14.86 -7.29
CA LEU A 39 5.80 -15.63 -7.86
C LEU A 39 5.70 -15.35 -9.36
N SER A 40 5.43 -16.38 -10.15
CA SER A 40 5.02 -16.20 -11.52
C SER A 40 3.61 -15.58 -11.60
N ILE A 41 3.24 -15.02 -12.75
CA ILE A 41 1.88 -14.54 -12.98
C ILE A 41 0.87 -15.67 -12.77
N GLU A 42 1.17 -16.87 -13.26
CA GLU A 42 0.35 -18.06 -13.08
C GLU A 42 0.09 -18.39 -11.60
N GLU A 43 1.14 -18.38 -10.77
CA GLU A 43 1.01 -18.61 -9.32
C GLU A 43 0.14 -17.55 -8.63
N VAL A 44 0.21 -16.29 -9.08
CA VAL A 44 -0.66 -15.22 -8.54
C VAL A 44 -2.11 -15.42 -8.98
N VAL A 45 -2.33 -15.83 -10.22
CA VAL A 45 -3.67 -16.18 -10.73
C VAL A 45 -4.25 -17.37 -9.96
N ASP A 46 -3.49 -18.43 -9.75
CA ASP A 46 -3.93 -19.60 -8.97
C ASP A 46 -4.31 -19.24 -7.53
N ARG A 47 -3.52 -18.39 -6.88
CA ARG A 47 -3.84 -17.86 -5.54
C ARG A 47 -5.10 -17.00 -5.54
N SER A 48 -5.37 -16.30 -6.63
CA SER A 48 -6.61 -15.51 -6.79
C SER A 48 -7.83 -16.42 -6.97
N ILE A 49 -7.69 -17.49 -7.75
CA ILE A 49 -8.73 -18.53 -7.90
C ILE A 49 -9.02 -19.20 -6.55
N GLU A 50 -7.99 -19.64 -5.84
CA GLU A 50 -8.14 -20.21 -4.50
C GLU A 50 -8.85 -19.26 -3.52
N ALA A 51 -8.57 -17.95 -3.62
CA ALA A 51 -9.23 -16.95 -2.80
C ALA A 51 -10.74 -16.87 -3.10
N VAL A 52 -11.12 -16.83 -4.38
CA VAL A 52 -12.52 -16.81 -4.82
C VAL A 52 -13.27 -18.08 -4.38
N GLU A 53 -12.65 -19.24 -4.51
CA GLU A 53 -13.22 -20.52 -4.03
C GLU A 53 -13.49 -20.51 -2.52
N LYS A 54 -12.70 -19.72 -1.75
CA LYS A 54 -12.90 -19.49 -0.32
C LYS A 54 -13.83 -18.32 -0.01
N GLY A 55 -14.50 -17.76 -1.02
CA GLY A 55 -15.48 -16.69 -0.89
C GLY A 55 -14.92 -15.27 -0.92
N ALA A 56 -13.66 -15.07 -1.35
CA ALA A 56 -13.13 -13.72 -1.54
C ALA A 56 -13.82 -13.02 -2.71
N THR A 57 -14.18 -11.75 -2.50
CA THR A 57 -14.71 -10.86 -3.52
C THR A 57 -13.67 -9.87 -4.04
N GLU A 58 -12.52 -9.82 -3.36
CA GLU A 58 -11.43 -8.90 -3.67
C GLU A 58 -10.08 -9.57 -3.43
N VAL A 59 -9.10 -9.24 -4.28
CA VAL A 59 -7.68 -9.49 -4.00
C VAL A 59 -6.93 -8.18 -3.90
N CYS A 60 -6.03 -8.09 -2.92
CA CYS A 60 -5.11 -6.97 -2.78
C CYS A 60 -3.73 -7.39 -3.30
N LEU A 61 -3.29 -6.76 -4.39
CA LEU A 61 -2.04 -7.04 -5.06
C LEU A 61 -1.00 -5.98 -4.76
N GLN A 62 0.09 -6.34 -4.15
CA GLN A 62 1.24 -5.48 -3.90
C GLN A 62 2.49 -6.33 -3.67
N GLY A 63 3.68 -5.75 -3.80
CA GLY A 63 4.91 -6.48 -3.60
C GLY A 63 6.13 -5.60 -3.42
N GLY A 64 7.29 -6.23 -3.37
CA GLY A 64 8.56 -5.53 -3.53
C GLY A 64 8.70 -5.00 -4.95
N ILE A 65 9.47 -3.93 -5.13
CA ILE A 65 9.81 -3.44 -6.46
C ILE A 65 11.01 -4.24 -6.97
N HIS A 66 10.71 -5.28 -7.75
CA HIS A 66 11.74 -6.13 -8.33
C HIS A 66 12.49 -5.39 -9.45
N PRO A 67 13.83 -5.52 -9.57
CA PRO A 67 14.62 -4.80 -10.57
C PRO A 67 14.20 -5.07 -12.02
N GLU A 68 13.65 -6.25 -12.29
CA GLU A 68 13.22 -6.67 -13.64
C GLU A 68 11.76 -6.34 -13.94
N TYR A 69 10.99 -5.82 -12.96
CA TYR A 69 9.60 -5.47 -13.20
C TYR A 69 9.48 -4.14 -13.95
N THR A 70 8.73 -4.19 -15.03
CA THR A 70 8.32 -3.02 -15.80
C THR A 70 6.81 -2.83 -15.69
N GLY A 71 6.29 -1.72 -16.18
CA GLY A 71 4.86 -1.48 -16.25
C GLY A 71 4.07 -2.58 -16.96
N ASN A 72 4.71 -3.28 -17.92
CA ASN A 72 4.10 -4.41 -18.62
C ASN A 72 3.83 -5.61 -17.71
N PHE A 73 4.64 -5.84 -16.68
CA PHE A 73 4.38 -6.89 -15.70
C PHE A 73 3.02 -6.70 -15.03
N TYR A 74 2.75 -5.50 -14.51
CA TYR A 74 1.49 -5.19 -13.82
C TYR A 74 0.27 -5.26 -14.76
N LEU A 75 0.42 -4.78 -16.00
CA LEU A 75 -0.63 -4.88 -17.02
C LEU A 75 -0.96 -6.33 -17.35
N ASN A 76 0.05 -7.17 -17.56
CA ASN A 76 -0.15 -8.58 -17.87
C ASN A 76 -0.77 -9.34 -16.70
N LEU A 77 -0.32 -9.06 -15.48
CA LEU A 77 -0.88 -9.67 -14.27
C LEU A 77 -2.39 -9.40 -14.14
N ILE A 78 -2.83 -8.15 -14.34
CA ILE A 78 -4.27 -7.81 -14.30
C ILE A 78 -5.02 -8.55 -15.41
N LYS A 79 -4.51 -8.54 -16.64
CA LYS A 79 -5.16 -9.20 -17.78
C LYS A 79 -5.36 -10.69 -17.54
N GLU A 80 -4.35 -11.38 -17.02
CA GLU A 80 -4.44 -12.82 -16.74
C GLU A 80 -5.43 -13.13 -15.61
N ILE A 81 -5.45 -12.33 -14.54
CA ILE A 81 -6.47 -12.46 -13.49
C ILE A 81 -7.86 -12.21 -14.07
N ARG A 82 -8.04 -11.15 -14.85
CA ARG A 82 -9.34 -10.77 -15.42
C ARG A 82 -9.88 -11.81 -16.41
N LEU A 83 -8.98 -12.45 -17.15
CA LEU A 83 -9.34 -13.54 -18.08
C LEU A 83 -9.95 -14.75 -17.33
N LYS A 84 -9.45 -15.07 -16.15
CA LYS A 84 -9.92 -16.21 -15.34
C LYS A 84 -11.04 -15.85 -14.36
N LEU A 85 -11.04 -14.62 -13.87
CA LEU A 85 -11.91 -14.13 -12.80
C LEU A 85 -12.51 -12.75 -13.19
N PRO A 86 -13.45 -12.71 -14.13
CA PRO A 86 -13.97 -11.47 -14.70
C PRO A 86 -14.63 -10.54 -13.67
N ASP A 87 -15.22 -11.08 -12.60
CA ASP A 87 -15.98 -10.31 -11.60
C ASP A 87 -15.16 -9.98 -10.34
N LEU A 88 -13.93 -10.52 -10.20
CA LEU A 88 -13.11 -10.30 -9.02
C LEU A 88 -12.67 -8.83 -8.93
N HIS A 89 -12.87 -8.20 -7.75
CA HIS A 89 -12.34 -6.87 -7.51
C HIS A 89 -10.81 -6.92 -7.34
N ILE A 90 -10.08 -6.17 -8.18
CA ILE A 90 -8.62 -6.05 -8.13
C ILE A 90 -8.25 -4.72 -7.46
N HIS A 91 -7.76 -4.81 -6.23
CA HIS A 91 -7.20 -3.72 -5.45
C HIS A 91 -5.66 -3.80 -5.52
N GLY A 92 -5.05 -3.04 -6.35
CA GLY A 92 -3.59 -3.04 -6.65
C GLY A 92 -3.30 -1.78 -7.46
N PHE A 93 -2.21 -1.35 -7.56
CA PHE A 93 -0.90 -1.43 -7.04
C PHE A 93 -0.62 -0.16 -6.22
N THR A 94 0.44 -0.13 -5.42
CA THR A 94 0.78 1.07 -4.64
C THR A 94 1.16 2.24 -5.55
N PRO A 95 1.05 3.49 -5.11
CA PRO A 95 1.54 4.64 -5.90
C PRO A 95 3.01 4.53 -6.32
N LEU A 96 3.82 3.84 -5.53
CA LEU A 96 5.22 3.58 -5.89
C LEU A 96 5.34 2.61 -7.08
N GLU A 97 4.54 1.54 -7.08
CA GLU A 97 4.48 0.57 -8.21
C GLU A 97 3.94 1.23 -9.47
N ILE A 98 2.93 2.11 -9.34
CA ILE A 98 2.37 2.89 -10.45
C ILE A 98 3.43 3.83 -11.03
N TRP A 99 4.12 4.59 -10.16
CA TRP A 99 5.15 5.54 -10.58
C TRP A 99 6.28 4.83 -11.33
N GLN A 100 6.87 3.80 -10.70
CA GLN A 100 7.96 3.03 -11.27
C GLN A 100 7.51 2.29 -12.56
N GLY A 101 6.31 1.70 -12.55
CA GLY A 101 5.75 1.04 -13.72
C GLY A 101 5.63 1.98 -14.92
N ALA A 102 5.12 3.20 -14.72
CA ALA A 102 5.01 4.20 -15.77
C ALA A 102 6.39 4.62 -16.31
N GLU A 103 7.36 4.88 -15.42
CA GLU A 103 8.74 5.25 -15.82
C GLU A 103 9.41 4.16 -16.65
N THR A 104 9.24 2.89 -16.30
CA THR A 104 9.90 1.77 -16.99
C THR A 104 9.40 1.48 -18.39
N ILE A 105 8.25 2.03 -18.77
CA ILE A 105 7.68 1.91 -20.13
C ILE A 105 7.49 3.27 -20.80
N GLU A 106 8.14 4.30 -20.25
CA GLU A 106 8.17 5.66 -20.80
C GLU A 106 6.78 6.29 -21.00
N LEU A 107 5.84 6.00 -20.11
CA LEU A 107 4.50 6.57 -20.12
C LEU A 107 4.33 7.65 -19.03
N SER A 108 3.40 8.58 -19.28
CA SER A 108 2.90 9.42 -18.19
C SER A 108 2.10 8.58 -17.19
N VAL A 109 2.09 8.99 -15.91
CA VAL A 109 1.31 8.30 -14.87
C VAL A 109 -0.16 8.18 -15.26
N ILE A 110 -0.75 9.22 -15.85
CA ILE A 110 -2.17 9.18 -16.25
C ILE A 110 -2.43 8.20 -17.39
N ASP A 111 -1.55 8.12 -18.38
CA ASP A 111 -1.73 7.21 -19.50
C ASP A 111 -1.50 5.75 -19.08
N TYR A 112 -0.57 5.54 -18.16
CA TYR A 112 -0.36 4.22 -17.57
C TYR A 112 -1.57 3.78 -16.72
N LEU A 113 -2.13 4.67 -15.91
CA LEU A 113 -3.35 4.40 -15.14
C LEU A 113 -4.56 4.11 -16.02
N LYS A 114 -4.70 4.78 -17.18
CA LYS A 114 -5.74 4.44 -18.17
C LYS A 114 -5.59 3.00 -18.67
N GLN A 115 -4.36 2.60 -19.06
CA GLN A 115 -4.10 1.23 -19.49
C GLN A 115 -4.39 0.20 -18.41
N LEU A 116 -4.02 0.48 -17.14
CA LEU A 116 -4.32 -0.41 -16.02
C LEU A 116 -5.83 -0.52 -15.78
N LYS A 117 -6.58 0.59 -15.86
CA LYS A 117 -8.04 0.61 -15.75
C LYS A 117 -8.68 -0.22 -16.88
N GLU A 118 -8.26 -0.01 -18.12
CA GLU A 118 -8.72 -0.77 -19.28
C GLU A 118 -8.40 -2.27 -19.16
N ALA A 119 -7.25 -2.62 -18.57
CA ALA A 119 -6.89 -4.01 -18.28
C ALA A 119 -7.77 -4.63 -17.17
N GLY A 120 -8.47 -3.82 -16.36
CA GLY A 120 -9.39 -4.28 -15.34
C GLY A 120 -9.03 -3.95 -13.90
N LEU A 121 -8.09 -3.03 -13.65
CA LEU A 121 -7.81 -2.51 -12.31
C LEU A 121 -9.02 -1.76 -11.76
N ASN A 122 -9.41 -2.03 -10.51
CA ASN A 122 -10.58 -1.38 -9.89
C ASN A 122 -10.18 -0.24 -8.94
N THR A 123 -9.27 -0.49 -8.01
CA THR A 123 -8.89 0.49 -6.97
C THR A 123 -7.41 0.38 -6.62
N LEU A 124 -6.83 1.45 -6.03
CA LEU A 124 -5.45 1.47 -5.56
C LEU A 124 -5.35 1.43 -4.03
N PRO A 125 -4.43 0.64 -3.46
CA PRO A 125 -4.08 0.72 -2.06
C PRO A 125 -3.28 2.00 -1.75
N GLY A 126 -3.53 2.58 -0.58
CA GLY A 126 -2.83 3.78 -0.08
C GLY A 126 -1.45 3.51 0.49
N THR A 127 -0.95 2.28 0.39
CA THR A 127 0.39 1.89 0.87
C THR A 127 1.51 2.61 0.11
N ALA A 128 2.74 2.45 0.56
CA ALA A 128 3.89 3.28 0.17
C ALA A 128 3.80 4.76 0.62
N ALA A 129 2.69 5.18 1.23
CA ALA A 129 2.59 6.46 1.92
C ALA A 129 3.52 6.51 3.14
N GLU A 130 3.53 5.46 3.92
CA GLU A 130 4.16 5.37 5.24
C GLU A 130 3.77 6.58 6.09
N ILE A 131 4.54 7.65 6.00
CA ILE A 131 4.17 8.98 6.46
C ILE A 131 4.49 10.02 5.37
N LEU A 132 3.52 10.88 5.03
CA LEU A 132 3.64 11.89 3.97
C LEU A 132 4.19 13.20 4.57
N ASP A 133 5.39 13.09 5.09
CA ASP A 133 6.25 14.18 5.56
C ASP A 133 7.67 13.86 5.08
N ASP A 134 8.18 14.62 4.11
CA ASP A 134 9.44 14.29 3.44
C ASP A 134 10.65 14.38 4.39
N ARG A 135 10.58 15.18 5.45
CA ARG A 135 11.56 15.21 6.53
C ARG A 135 11.73 13.83 7.20
N ILE A 136 10.62 13.12 7.41
CA ILE A 136 10.63 11.77 7.99
C ILE A 136 10.96 10.73 6.92
N ARG A 137 10.48 10.92 5.68
CA ARG A 137 10.72 10.01 4.56
C ARG A 137 12.20 9.91 4.19
N GLU A 138 12.94 11.01 4.22
CA GLU A 138 14.39 11.03 4.01
C GLU A 138 15.15 10.07 4.95
N PHE A 139 14.60 9.85 6.14
CA PHE A 139 15.17 8.92 7.11
C PHE A 139 14.65 7.49 6.98
N LEU A 140 13.35 7.33 6.69
CA LEU A 140 12.70 6.01 6.60
C LEU A 140 12.93 5.30 5.27
N CYS A 141 12.85 6.05 4.17
CA CYS A 141 12.81 5.52 2.81
C CYS A 141 13.29 6.56 1.79
N PRO A 142 14.56 6.99 1.86
CA PRO A 142 15.10 8.13 1.11
C PRO A 142 15.06 7.95 -0.40
N ASP A 143 15.01 6.73 -0.87
CA ASP A 143 15.00 6.35 -2.28
C ASP A 143 13.58 6.14 -2.86
N LYS A 144 12.52 6.28 -2.04
CA LYS A 144 11.12 6.20 -2.52
C LYS A 144 10.63 7.53 -3.09
N ILE A 145 9.50 7.46 -3.77
CA ILE A 145 8.77 8.66 -4.23
C ILE A 145 8.47 9.61 -3.07
N THR A 146 8.50 10.91 -3.35
CA THR A 146 8.19 11.97 -2.39
C THR A 146 6.70 11.99 -2.02
N SER A 147 6.36 12.72 -0.96
CA SER A 147 4.96 12.95 -0.57
C SER A 147 4.15 13.59 -1.70
N SER A 148 4.75 14.52 -2.45
CA SER A 148 4.10 15.17 -3.59
C SER A 148 3.90 14.22 -4.77
N GLN A 149 4.85 13.36 -5.09
CA GLN A 149 4.71 12.34 -6.13
C GLN A 149 3.63 11.30 -5.77
N TRP A 150 3.59 10.86 -4.50
CA TRP A 150 2.52 9.98 -4.02
C TRP A 150 1.15 10.64 -4.18
N GLY A 151 1.01 11.89 -3.75
CA GLY A 151 -0.22 12.66 -3.90
C GLY A 151 -0.63 12.85 -5.36
N PHE A 152 0.34 13.12 -6.23
CA PHE A 152 0.10 13.25 -7.67
C PHE A 152 -0.47 11.98 -8.28
N VAL A 153 0.09 10.79 -7.97
CA VAL A 153 -0.44 9.52 -8.46
C VAL A 153 -1.89 9.32 -8.01
N MET A 154 -2.21 9.63 -6.75
CA MET A 154 -3.58 9.52 -6.24
C MET A 154 -4.55 10.48 -6.96
N GLU A 155 -4.15 11.73 -7.16
CA GLU A 155 -4.98 12.70 -7.90
C GLU A 155 -5.23 12.25 -9.34
N GLN A 156 -4.21 11.70 -10.03
CA GLN A 156 -4.37 11.16 -11.39
C GLN A 156 -5.32 9.96 -11.41
N ALA A 157 -5.19 9.03 -10.46
CA ALA A 157 -6.09 7.88 -10.33
C ALA A 157 -7.54 8.34 -10.10
N HIS A 158 -7.75 9.27 -9.17
CA HIS A 158 -9.08 9.80 -8.87
C HIS A 158 -9.71 10.54 -10.06
N SER A 159 -8.91 11.24 -10.88
CA SER A 159 -9.39 11.91 -12.09
C SER A 159 -9.93 10.92 -13.15
N LEU A 160 -9.47 9.69 -13.10
CA LEU A 160 -9.95 8.58 -13.92
C LEU A 160 -11.05 7.75 -13.23
N ASP A 161 -11.59 8.21 -12.10
CA ASP A 161 -12.55 7.48 -11.27
C ASP A 161 -12.02 6.12 -10.77
N ILE A 162 -10.71 5.99 -10.59
CA ILE A 162 -10.10 4.90 -9.87
C ILE A 162 -10.02 5.33 -8.40
N LYS A 163 -10.89 4.78 -7.56
CA LYS A 163 -10.88 5.07 -6.12
C LYS A 163 -9.65 4.47 -5.45
N SER A 164 -9.31 4.98 -4.26
CA SER A 164 -8.18 4.46 -3.50
C SER A 164 -8.41 4.49 -2.00
N THR A 165 -7.58 3.76 -1.28
CA THR A 165 -7.46 3.92 0.16
C THR A 165 -6.35 4.92 0.49
N ALA A 166 -6.25 5.33 1.75
CA ALA A 166 -5.11 6.06 2.30
C ALA A 166 -4.58 5.32 3.53
N THR A 167 -3.27 5.31 3.73
CA THR A 167 -2.66 4.66 4.90
C THR A 167 -1.69 5.60 5.59
N ILE A 168 -1.57 5.50 6.91
CA ILE A 168 -0.48 6.09 7.68
C ILE A 168 0.19 5.00 8.49
N MET A 169 1.52 4.91 8.47
CA MET A 169 2.29 4.10 9.41
C MET A 169 2.83 5.01 10.50
N PHE A 170 2.67 4.62 11.77
CA PHE A 170 3.01 5.44 12.93
C PHE A 170 3.65 4.63 14.05
N GLY A 171 4.35 5.30 14.98
CA GLY A 171 5.05 4.69 16.10
C GLY A 171 6.48 4.24 15.78
N HIS A 172 7.14 4.87 14.78
CA HIS A 172 8.54 4.57 14.39
C HIS A 172 9.51 5.69 14.77
N VAL A 173 9.54 6.81 13.99
CA VAL A 173 10.34 8.02 14.22
C VAL A 173 9.51 9.27 13.99
N ASP A 174 8.23 9.08 13.85
CA ASP A 174 7.22 10.07 13.63
C ASP A 174 6.94 10.89 14.89
N ASP A 175 6.38 12.06 14.68
CA ASP A 175 5.90 12.97 15.70
C ASP A 175 4.52 13.52 15.34
N VAL A 176 3.88 14.23 16.25
CA VAL A 176 2.54 14.80 16.03
C VAL A 176 2.54 15.76 14.83
N SER A 177 3.63 16.50 14.57
CA SER A 177 3.75 17.39 13.43
C SER A 177 3.70 16.63 12.12
N SER A 178 4.37 15.48 12.04
CA SER A 178 4.36 14.62 10.85
C SER A 178 2.98 13.99 10.61
N TRP A 179 2.22 13.67 11.66
CA TRP A 179 0.82 13.22 11.54
C TRP A 179 -0.07 14.32 10.96
N VAL A 180 0.09 15.56 11.45
CA VAL A 180 -0.66 16.71 10.92
C VAL A 180 -0.36 16.96 9.45
N ASN A 181 0.91 16.90 9.04
CA ASN A 181 1.31 17.04 7.64
C ASN A 181 0.69 15.95 6.77
N HIS A 182 0.79 14.69 7.22
CA HIS A 182 0.20 13.54 6.53
C HIS A 182 -1.32 13.69 6.34
N PHE A 183 -2.05 13.93 7.44
CA PHE A 183 -3.51 14.08 7.38
C PHE A 183 -3.94 15.29 6.57
N SER A 184 -3.17 16.39 6.61
CA SER A 184 -3.46 17.59 5.83
C SER A 184 -3.35 17.33 4.34
N LEU A 185 -2.32 16.59 3.89
CA LEU A 185 -2.17 16.21 2.49
C LEU A 185 -3.34 15.34 2.02
N ILE A 186 -3.65 14.27 2.76
CA ILE A 186 -4.79 13.39 2.44
C ILE A 186 -6.11 14.17 2.37
N ARG A 187 -6.37 15.04 3.36
CA ARG A 187 -7.59 15.84 3.39
C ARG A 187 -7.68 16.82 2.20
N ASN A 188 -6.56 17.42 1.81
CA ASN A 188 -6.52 18.34 0.67
C ASN A 188 -6.81 17.61 -0.64
N ILE A 189 -6.24 16.44 -0.85
CA ILE A 189 -6.55 15.58 -2.00
C ILE A 189 -8.02 15.18 -1.98
N GLN A 190 -8.54 14.74 -0.81
CA GLN A 190 -9.95 14.35 -0.70
C GLN A 190 -10.91 15.50 -1.00
N LYS A 191 -10.63 16.70 -0.51
CA LYS A 191 -11.43 17.90 -0.83
C LYS A 191 -11.49 18.16 -2.33
N LYS A 192 -10.37 17.94 -3.02
CA LYS A 192 -10.24 18.18 -4.45
C LYS A 192 -10.90 17.09 -5.30
N THR A 193 -10.82 15.83 -4.88
CA THR A 193 -11.12 14.69 -5.75
C THR A 193 -12.27 13.81 -5.27
N GLY A 194 -12.54 13.73 -3.97
CA GLY A 194 -13.50 12.78 -3.40
C GLY A 194 -13.15 11.32 -3.66
N GLY A 195 -11.88 11.01 -3.95
CA GLY A 195 -11.48 9.69 -4.46
C GLY A 195 -11.06 8.68 -3.40
N PHE A 196 -10.68 9.11 -2.19
CA PHE A 196 -10.38 8.18 -1.12
C PHE A 196 -11.65 7.59 -0.52
N THR A 197 -11.66 6.28 -0.30
CA THR A 197 -12.78 5.54 0.32
C THR A 197 -12.57 5.36 1.82
N GLU A 198 -11.35 5.17 2.25
CA GLU A 198 -11.00 4.91 3.64
C GLU A 198 -9.59 5.38 3.99
N ILE A 199 -9.35 5.61 5.29
CA ILE A 199 -8.02 5.79 5.86
C ILE A 199 -7.71 4.68 6.85
N VAL A 200 -6.49 4.13 6.77
CA VAL A 200 -6.06 2.98 7.55
C VAL A 200 -4.79 3.33 8.33
N PRO A 201 -4.91 3.62 9.63
CA PRO A 201 -3.75 3.73 10.49
C PRO A 201 -3.11 2.36 10.74
N LEU A 202 -1.81 2.25 10.46
CA LEU A 202 -1.02 1.02 10.55
C LEU A 202 0.05 1.19 11.65
N PRO A 203 -0.07 0.50 12.78
CA PRO A 203 0.97 0.50 13.79
C PRO A 203 2.29 -0.06 13.23
N PHE A 204 3.41 0.63 13.48
CA PHE A 204 4.72 0.14 13.12
C PHE A 204 5.05 -1.16 13.86
N VAL A 205 5.48 -2.17 13.12
CA VAL A 205 5.92 -3.47 13.65
C VAL A 205 7.44 -3.52 13.58
N HIS A 206 8.08 -3.35 14.72
CA HIS A 206 9.54 -3.21 14.82
C HIS A 206 10.33 -4.50 14.56
N MET A 207 9.72 -5.66 14.78
CA MET A 207 10.38 -6.96 14.65
C MET A 207 10.87 -7.20 13.21
N GLY A 208 12.17 -7.23 13.04
CA GLY A 208 12.82 -7.39 11.74
C GLY A 208 12.97 -6.09 10.93
N ALA A 209 12.57 -4.93 11.47
CA ALA A 209 12.79 -3.64 10.84
C ALA A 209 14.27 -3.20 11.02
N PRO A 210 15.02 -2.93 9.93
CA PRO A 210 16.44 -2.56 10.03
C PRO A 210 16.70 -1.33 10.91
N ILE A 211 15.78 -0.36 10.87
CA ILE A 211 15.90 0.88 11.65
C ILE A 211 15.79 0.64 13.15
N TYR A 212 14.94 -0.31 13.56
CA TYR A 212 14.79 -0.69 14.97
C TYR A 212 16.00 -1.49 15.46
N ILE A 213 16.48 -2.45 14.66
CA ILE A 213 17.66 -3.26 14.98
C ILE A 213 18.90 -2.37 15.17
N LYS A 214 18.97 -1.26 14.42
CA LYS A 214 20.03 -0.24 14.56
C LYS A 214 19.82 0.73 15.74
N GLY A 215 18.78 0.54 16.54
CA GLY A 215 18.45 1.43 17.67
C GLY A 215 18.01 2.84 17.26
N LYS A 216 17.46 3.01 16.06
CA LYS A 216 17.12 4.33 15.48
C LYS A 216 15.62 4.58 15.36
N SER A 217 14.76 3.74 15.95
CA SER A 217 13.33 3.93 15.99
C SER A 217 12.71 3.45 17.30
N MET A 218 11.49 3.85 17.55
CA MET A 218 10.65 3.33 18.62
C MET A 218 10.24 1.87 18.32
N PRO A 219 9.77 1.12 19.34
CA PRO A 219 9.33 -0.28 19.18
C PRO A 219 7.90 -0.43 18.61
N GLY A 220 7.34 0.61 18.10
CA GLY A 220 5.94 0.72 17.73
C GLY A 220 5.15 1.57 18.73
N PRO A 221 3.90 1.90 18.40
CA PRO A 221 3.07 2.73 19.27
C PRO A 221 2.57 1.96 20.49
N THR A 222 2.29 2.69 21.57
CA THR A 222 1.51 2.21 22.69
C THR A 222 0.04 2.05 22.30
N TRP A 223 -0.74 1.33 23.14
CA TRP A 223 -2.18 1.20 22.93
C TRP A 223 -2.89 2.55 22.93
N ASP A 224 -2.50 3.45 23.84
CA ASP A 224 -3.10 4.79 23.94
C ASP A 224 -2.82 5.62 22.67
N GLU A 225 -1.62 5.52 22.08
CA GLU A 225 -1.30 6.15 20.80
C GLU A 225 -2.10 5.54 19.64
N VAL A 226 -2.34 4.23 19.64
CA VAL A 226 -3.22 3.59 18.65
C VAL A 226 -4.63 4.16 18.76
N VAL A 227 -5.20 4.23 19.96
CA VAL A 227 -6.54 4.82 20.17
C VAL A 227 -6.55 6.29 19.78
N LEU A 228 -5.51 7.04 20.14
CA LEU A 228 -5.39 8.47 19.83
C LEU A 228 -5.40 8.73 18.33
N ILE A 229 -4.56 8.05 17.53
CA ILE A 229 -4.47 8.31 16.11
C ILE A 229 -5.75 7.95 15.36
N HIS A 230 -6.43 6.86 15.75
CA HIS A 230 -7.72 6.50 15.19
C HIS A 230 -8.80 7.54 15.53
N SER A 231 -8.79 8.05 16.75
CA SER A 231 -9.72 9.09 17.20
C SER A 231 -9.47 10.41 16.48
N LEU A 232 -8.20 10.80 16.35
CA LEU A 232 -7.79 12.00 15.61
C LEU A 232 -8.18 11.89 14.12
N ALA A 233 -7.91 10.76 13.48
CA ALA A 233 -8.32 10.54 12.09
C ALA A 233 -9.84 10.69 11.95
N ARG A 234 -10.63 10.09 12.86
CA ARG A 234 -12.08 10.19 12.83
C ARG A 234 -12.59 11.63 12.94
N ILE A 235 -12.01 12.43 13.83
CA ILE A 235 -12.38 13.84 14.01
C ILE A 235 -11.91 14.67 12.80
N TYR A 236 -10.68 14.45 12.34
CA TYR A 236 -10.05 15.25 11.31
C TYR A 236 -10.71 15.08 9.94
N PHE A 237 -11.18 13.88 9.63
CA PHE A 237 -11.86 13.54 8.39
C PHE A 237 -13.39 13.55 8.48
N ASN A 238 -13.95 13.99 9.58
CA ASN A 238 -15.40 14.10 9.75
C ASN A 238 -16.01 14.99 8.64
N GLY A 239 -17.07 14.50 7.99
CA GLY A 239 -17.75 15.17 6.88
C GLY A 239 -17.15 14.90 5.49
N TYR A 240 -16.11 14.07 5.36
CA TYR A 240 -15.48 13.74 4.08
C TYR A 240 -15.75 12.31 3.57
N CYS A 241 -16.80 11.64 4.03
CA CYS A 241 -17.16 10.27 3.61
C CYS A 241 -16.00 9.27 3.64
N PHE A 242 -15.19 9.30 4.70
CA PHE A 242 -14.15 8.32 4.93
C PHE A 242 -14.61 7.25 5.91
N PHE A 243 -14.34 6.00 5.58
CA PHE A 243 -14.31 4.95 6.60
C PHE A 243 -12.94 4.92 7.25
N ILE A 244 -12.89 4.86 8.58
CA ILE A 244 -11.64 4.62 9.30
C ILE A 244 -11.61 3.14 9.61
N LYS A 245 -10.67 2.48 8.95
CA LYS A 245 -10.51 1.04 9.02
C LYS A 245 -9.61 0.68 10.21
N VAL A 246 -10.09 -0.18 11.07
CA VAL A 246 -9.26 -0.81 12.10
C VAL A 246 -8.83 -2.18 11.58
N ILE A 247 -7.53 -2.40 11.42
CA ILE A 247 -7.01 -3.71 11.07
C ILE A 247 -6.73 -4.48 12.36
N ILE A 248 -7.56 -5.47 12.62
CA ILE A 248 -7.30 -6.45 13.68
C ILE A 248 -6.61 -7.65 13.02
N SER A 249 -5.29 -7.73 13.16
CA SER A 249 -4.53 -8.89 12.71
C SER A 249 -4.64 -10.03 13.71
N ASN A 250 -5.29 -11.11 13.34
CA ASN A 250 -5.27 -12.33 14.12
C ASN A 250 -4.15 -13.25 13.59
N LYS A 251 -3.10 -13.46 14.37
CA LYS A 251 -1.89 -14.22 13.99
C LYS A 251 -2.13 -15.69 13.63
N ILE A 252 -3.34 -16.23 13.83
CA ILE A 252 -3.61 -17.67 13.76
C ILE A 252 -4.05 -18.14 12.37
N HIS A 253 -4.61 -17.28 11.49
CA HIS A 253 -5.21 -17.78 10.23
C HIS A 253 -5.03 -16.91 8.98
N ASN A 254 -4.08 -15.98 8.89
CA ASN A 254 -3.94 -15.07 7.73
C ASN A 254 -5.24 -14.36 7.28
N LEU A 255 -6.22 -14.30 8.14
CA LEU A 255 -7.48 -13.61 7.93
C LEU A 255 -7.38 -12.22 8.56
N THR A 256 -7.36 -11.20 7.71
CA THR A 256 -7.53 -9.81 8.14
C THR A 256 -9.03 -9.55 8.20
N VAL A 257 -9.59 -9.46 9.40
CA VAL A 257 -10.96 -8.96 9.58
C VAL A 257 -10.89 -7.45 9.59
N ILE A 258 -11.59 -6.85 8.67
CA ILE A 258 -11.69 -5.42 8.51
C ILE A 258 -13.07 -5.02 9.01
N LEU A 259 -13.10 -4.32 10.13
CA LEU A 259 -14.32 -3.77 10.75
C LEU A 259 -14.47 -2.30 10.36
#